data_5541ed11779a1cf552d3be94d7dca2f5
#
_entry.id   5541ed11779a1cf552d3be94d7dca2f5
#
_cell.length_a   1.000
_cell.length_b   1.000
_cell.length_c   1.000
_cell.angle_alpha   90.00
_cell.angle_beta   90.00
_cell.angle_gamma   90.00
#
_symmetry.space_group_name_H-M   'P 1'
#
loop_
_entity.id
_entity.type
_entity.pdbx_description
1 polymer ?
#
loop_
_entity_poly.entity_id
_entity_poly.type
_entity_poly.pdbx_seq_one_letter_code
_entity_poly.pdbx_strand_id
1 'polypeptide(L)'
;VEDRRNEDRFHFIEWTKTAFKNVDVIPAGNGIMHQINLEKMSPVIQARDGVAFPDTCVGTDSHTPHTDALGVISVGVGGLEAENVMLGRASWMRLPDIIGVELVGQRQAGITATDIVLALTEFLRKERVVGAYLEFFGEGADSMSVGDRATISNMT
;
A
#
# COMPACT_ATOMS: atom_id res chain seq x y z
N VAL A 1 -7.88 -26.26 -14.36
CA VAL A 1 -9.18 -25.64 -14.68
C VAL A 1 -9.01 -24.14 -14.86
N GLU A 2 -8.31 -23.46 -13.98
CA GLU A 2 -8.05 -22.00 -14.02
C GLU A 2 -7.32 -21.60 -15.32
N ASP A 3 -6.29 -22.33 -15.71
CA ASP A 3 -5.48 -22.04 -16.91
C ASP A 3 -6.31 -22.00 -18.18
N ARG A 4 -7.22 -23.00 -18.36
CA ARG A 4 -8.10 -23.03 -19.53
C ARG A 4 -9.12 -21.89 -19.57
N ARG A 5 -9.58 -21.43 -18.39
CA ARG A 5 -10.55 -20.33 -18.30
C ARG A 5 -9.94 -18.97 -18.52
N ASN A 6 -8.63 -18.85 -18.29
CA ASN A 6 -7.91 -17.60 -18.34
C ASN A 6 -6.77 -17.61 -19.37
N GLU A 7 -6.84 -18.47 -20.39
CA GLU A 7 -5.79 -18.62 -21.39
C GLU A 7 -5.43 -17.28 -22.05
N ASP A 8 -6.42 -16.50 -22.45
CA ASP A 8 -6.20 -15.17 -23.05
C ASP A 8 -5.46 -14.22 -22.10
N ARG A 9 -5.75 -14.30 -20.78
CA ARG A 9 -5.08 -13.47 -19.77
C ARG A 9 -3.63 -13.90 -19.58
N PHE A 10 -3.35 -15.20 -19.61
CA PHE A 10 -1.97 -15.68 -19.52
C PHE A 10 -1.17 -15.30 -20.77
N HIS A 11 -1.75 -15.39 -21.96
CA HIS A 11 -1.13 -14.90 -23.18
C HIS A 11 -0.86 -13.39 -23.11
N PHE A 12 -1.78 -12.61 -22.58
CA PHE A 12 -1.57 -11.19 -22.36
C PHE A 12 -0.41 -10.92 -21.39
N ILE A 13 -0.33 -11.62 -20.27
CA ILE A 13 0.77 -11.49 -19.30
C ILE A 13 2.11 -11.84 -19.95
N GLU A 14 2.18 -12.92 -20.73
CA GLU A 14 3.41 -13.26 -21.43
C GLU A 14 3.80 -12.19 -22.46
N TRP A 15 2.83 -11.63 -23.15
CA TRP A 15 3.09 -10.52 -24.07
C TRP A 15 3.62 -9.29 -23.34
N THR A 16 3.11 -8.94 -22.14
CA THR A 16 3.58 -7.77 -21.39
C THR A 16 5.05 -7.87 -21.02
N LYS A 17 5.56 -9.06 -20.74
CA LYS A 17 6.99 -9.28 -20.43
C LYS A 17 7.91 -8.86 -21.58
N THR A 18 7.43 -8.90 -22.81
CA THR A 18 8.19 -8.53 -24.01
C THR A 18 7.90 -7.11 -24.47
N ALA A 19 6.68 -6.62 -24.27
CA ALA A 19 6.22 -5.33 -24.76
C ALA A 19 6.56 -4.16 -23.83
N PHE A 20 6.59 -4.40 -22.52
CA PHE A 20 6.88 -3.37 -21.52
C PHE A 20 8.31 -3.49 -20.97
N LYS A 21 8.89 -2.37 -20.60
CA LYS A 21 10.14 -2.31 -19.84
C LYS A 21 9.85 -2.35 -18.33
N ASN A 22 10.77 -2.94 -17.57
CA ASN A 22 10.68 -2.99 -16.10
C ASN A 22 9.41 -3.71 -15.59
N VAL A 23 8.98 -4.75 -16.28
CA VAL A 23 7.88 -5.60 -15.84
C VAL A 23 8.44 -6.84 -15.16
N ASP A 24 7.99 -7.05 -13.95
CA ASP A 24 8.25 -8.28 -13.20
C ASP A 24 6.94 -9.00 -12.93
N VAL A 25 6.89 -10.30 -13.19
CA VAL A 25 5.67 -11.10 -13.04
C VAL A 25 5.89 -12.14 -11.97
N ILE A 26 5.14 -12.01 -10.88
CA ILE A 26 5.13 -12.98 -9.80
C ILE A 26 4.17 -14.11 -10.15
N PRO A 27 4.63 -15.36 -10.30
CA PRO A 27 3.78 -16.49 -10.62
C PRO A 27 2.71 -16.75 -9.56
N ALA A 28 1.58 -17.32 -9.99
CA ALA A 28 0.52 -17.75 -9.08
C ALA A 28 1.06 -18.72 -8.02
N GLY A 29 0.53 -18.63 -6.81
CA GLY A 29 0.92 -19.48 -5.68
C GLY A 29 2.07 -18.96 -4.81
N ASN A 30 2.67 -17.82 -5.17
CA ASN A 30 3.77 -17.22 -4.40
C ASN A 30 3.33 -16.26 -3.28
N GLY A 31 2.06 -16.12 -3.04
CA GLY A 31 1.50 -15.27 -1.99
C GLY A 31 0.46 -14.27 -2.50
N ILE A 32 0.14 -13.31 -1.65
CA ILE A 32 -0.81 -12.24 -1.94
C ILE A 32 -0.02 -10.97 -2.29
N MET A 33 -0.49 -10.21 -3.29
CA MET A 33 0.23 -9.11 -3.94
C MET A 33 0.87 -8.12 -2.94
N HIS A 34 0.09 -7.52 -2.05
CA HIS A 34 0.64 -6.50 -1.16
C HIS A 34 1.39 -7.08 0.04
N GLN A 35 1.18 -8.33 0.41
CA GLN A 35 2.05 -9.04 1.34
C GLN A 35 3.44 -9.26 0.74
N ILE A 36 3.52 -9.58 -0.54
CA ILE A 36 4.79 -9.67 -1.27
C ILE A 36 5.48 -8.30 -1.34
N ASN A 37 4.73 -7.22 -1.53
CA ASN A 37 5.26 -5.86 -1.46
C ASN A 37 5.89 -5.56 -0.09
N LEU A 38 5.20 -5.88 0.99
CA LEU A 38 5.70 -5.69 2.35
C LEU A 38 6.97 -6.49 2.65
N GLU A 39 7.06 -7.68 2.10
CA GLU A 39 8.14 -8.62 2.43
C GLU A 39 9.37 -8.47 1.50
N LYS A 40 9.16 -8.08 0.25
CA LYS A 40 10.18 -8.28 -0.77
C LYS A 40 10.28 -7.23 -1.86
N MET A 41 9.19 -6.61 -2.28
CA MET A 41 9.20 -5.81 -3.51
C MET A 41 9.43 -4.32 -3.26
N SER A 42 8.95 -3.76 -2.15
CA SER A 42 9.19 -2.35 -1.85
C SER A 42 10.57 -2.17 -1.21
N PRO A 43 11.47 -1.40 -1.83
CA PRO A 43 12.78 -1.11 -1.24
C PRO A 43 12.73 -0.06 -0.13
N VAL A 44 11.58 0.55 0.13
CA VAL A 44 11.35 1.66 1.06
C VAL A 44 12.04 2.96 0.62
N ILE A 45 13.32 2.87 0.30
CA ILE A 45 14.13 3.97 -0.24
C ILE A 45 14.68 3.56 -1.60
N GLN A 46 14.39 4.36 -2.60
CA GLN A 46 14.97 4.26 -3.93
C GLN A 46 16.25 5.08 -4.02
N ALA A 47 17.21 4.59 -4.78
CA ALA A 47 18.42 5.36 -5.12
C ALA A 47 18.61 5.34 -6.64
N ARG A 48 18.63 6.51 -7.26
CA ARG A 48 18.82 6.66 -8.71
C ARG A 48 19.61 7.93 -9.00
N ASP A 49 20.62 7.81 -9.87
CA ASP A 49 21.44 8.93 -10.32
C ASP A 49 22.05 9.78 -9.18
N GLY A 50 22.46 9.12 -8.08
CA GLY A 50 23.05 9.77 -6.92
C GLY A 50 22.05 10.45 -5.98
N VAL A 51 20.75 10.32 -6.24
CA VAL A 51 19.68 10.83 -5.39
C VAL A 51 18.96 9.69 -4.69
N ALA A 52 18.75 9.82 -3.40
CA ALA A 52 17.92 8.92 -2.62
C ALA A 52 16.54 9.56 -2.36
N PHE A 53 15.47 8.79 -2.52
CA PHE A 53 14.10 9.25 -2.31
C PHE A 53 13.22 8.11 -1.80
N PRO A 54 12.13 8.42 -1.08
CA PRO A 54 11.17 7.41 -0.64
C PRO A 54 10.53 6.68 -1.81
N ASP A 55 10.28 5.39 -1.64
CA ASP A 55 9.51 4.60 -2.59
C ASP A 55 8.04 5.01 -2.58
N THR A 56 7.36 4.75 -3.69
CA THR A 56 5.91 4.93 -3.83
C THR A 56 5.31 3.71 -4.49
N CYS A 57 4.08 3.38 -4.13
CA CYS A 57 3.34 2.29 -4.72
C CYS A 57 2.00 2.78 -5.26
N VAL A 58 1.70 2.44 -6.50
CA VAL A 58 0.40 2.68 -7.14
C VAL A 58 -0.17 1.33 -7.54
N GLY A 59 -1.34 0.98 -7.06
CA GLY A 59 -1.96 -0.30 -7.35
C GLY A 59 -3.45 -0.18 -7.65
N THR A 60 -3.97 -1.12 -8.42
CA THR A 60 -5.42 -1.20 -8.75
C THR A 60 -6.23 -1.93 -7.69
N ASP A 61 -5.60 -2.44 -6.67
CA ASP A 61 -6.21 -3.20 -5.59
C ASP A 61 -6.54 -2.29 -4.40
N SER A 62 -7.67 -2.53 -3.75
CA SER A 62 -8.12 -1.85 -2.54
C SER A 62 -7.22 -2.09 -1.32
N HIS A 63 -6.33 -3.09 -1.37
CA HIS A 63 -5.37 -3.39 -0.32
C HIS A 63 -3.98 -2.76 -0.56
N THR A 64 -3.84 -1.93 -1.59
CA THR A 64 -2.59 -1.21 -1.88
C THR A 64 -2.07 -0.42 -0.66
N PRO A 65 -2.91 0.26 0.15
CA PRO A 65 -2.45 1.00 1.32
C PRO A 65 -1.78 0.16 2.43
N HIS A 66 -1.84 -1.17 2.39
CA HIS A 66 -1.04 -2.00 3.31
C HIS A 66 0.45 -1.64 3.27
N THR A 67 0.94 -1.24 2.10
CA THR A 67 2.36 -0.92 1.91
C THR A 67 2.79 0.35 2.63
N ASP A 68 1.85 1.23 2.99
CA ASP A 68 2.13 2.42 3.81
C ASP A 68 2.73 2.06 5.18
N ALA A 69 2.49 0.83 5.67
CA ALA A 69 3.09 0.31 6.89
C ALA A 69 4.63 0.33 6.90
N LEU A 70 5.25 0.41 5.73
CA LEU A 70 6.70 0.54 5.56
C LEU A 70 7.19 2.00 5.62
N GLY A 71 6.28 2.98 5.72
CA GLY A 71 6.61 4.40 5.65
C GLY A 71 6.78 4.93 4.22
N VAL A 72 6.19 4.27 3.25
CA VAL A 72 6.09 4.72 1.85
C VAL A 72 4.68 5.26 1.58
N ILE A 73 4.50 5.99 0.49
CA ILE A 73 3.18 6.43 0.04
C ILE A 73 2.64 5.40 -0.95
N SER A 74 1.54 4.76 -0.59
CA SER A 74 0.92 3.71 -1.37
C SER A 74 -0.56 4.02 -1.63
N VAL A 75 -0.95 4.11 -2.89
CA VAL A 75 -2.28 4.60 -3.30
C VAL A 75 -2.99 3.58 -4.17
N GLY A 76 -4.23 3.27 -3.80
CA GLY A 76 -5.15 2.54 -4.66
C GLY A 76 -5.76 3.47 -5.72
N VAL A 77 -5.66 3.08 -6.98
CA VAL A 77 -6.14 3.89 -8.12
C VAL A 77 -7.03 3.06 -9.04
N GLY A 78 -7.76 3.74 -9.91
CA GLY A 78 -8.52 3.09 -10.98
C GLY A 78 -7.63 2.56 -12.10
N GLY A 79 -8.19 1.70 -12.96
CA GLY A 79 -7.44 1.08 -14.06
C GLY A 79 -6.83 2.08 -15.03
N LEU A 80 -7.52 3.18 -15.33
CA LEU A 80 -7.00 4.23 -16.24
C LEU A 80 -5.80 4.98 -15.65
N GLU A 81 -5.82 5.27 -14.35
CA GLU A 81 -4.68 5.89 -13.67
C GLU A 81 -3.49 4.93 -13.63
N ALA A 82 -3.73 3.65 -13.36
CA ALA A 82 -2.69 2.65 -13.38
C ALA A 82 -2.06 2.51 -14.78
N GLU A 83 -2.88 2.52 -15.83
CA GLU A 83 -2.41 2.52 -17.22
C GLU A 83 -1.52 3.74 -17.51
N ASN A 84 -1.92 4.92 -17.07
CA ASN A 84 -1.10 6.12 -17.23
C ASN A 84 0.26 6.00 -16.54
N VAL A 85 0.30 5.45 -15.33
CA VAL A 85 1.55 5.19 -14.61
C VAL A 85 2.43 4.19 -15.36
N MET A 86 1.85 3.09 -15.86
CA MET A 86 2.57 2.09 -16.67
C MET A 86 3.15 2.67 -17.96
N LEU A 87 2.47 3.64 -18.56
CA LEU A 87 2.93 4.36 -19.75
C LEU A 87 3.90 5.52 -19.44
N GLY A 88 4.28 5.71 -18.18
CA GLY A 88 5.16 6.80 -17.75
C GLY A 88 4.53 8.19 -17.86
N ARG A 89 3.22 8.29 -17.90
CA ARG A 89 2.49 9.56 -17.91
C ARG A 89 2.35 10.11 -16.50
N ALA A 90 2.37 11.43 -16.39
CA ALA A 90 2.15 12.10 -15.11
C ALA A 90 0.72 11.90 -14.62
N SER A 91 0.59 11.54 -13.35
CA SER A 91 -0.69 11.55 -12.64
C SER A 91 -0.74 12.74 -11.70
N TRP A 92 -1.91 13.38 -11.62
CA TRP A 92 -2.10 14.56 -10.80
C TRP A 92 -2.89 14.19 -9.56
N MET A 93 -2.35 14.54 -8.41
CA MET A 93 -3.02 14.36 -7.13
C MET A 93 -2.98 15.67 -6.35
N ARG A 94 -4.11 16.04 -5.75
CA ARG A 94 -4.12 17.15 -4.80
C ARG A 94 -3.23 16.78 -3.61
N LEU A 95 -2.31 17.65 -3.24
CA LEU A 95 -1.52 17.47 -2.04
C LEU A 95 -2.45 17.47 -0.82
N PRO A 96 -2.54 16.38 -0.07
CA PRO A 96 -3.40 16.29 1.11
C PRO A 96 -2.79 17.04 2.29
N ASP A 97 -3.62 17.45 3.22
CA ASP A 97 -3.17 17.87 4.54
C ASP A 97 -2.57 16.66 5.29
N ILE A 98 -1.57 16.89 6.11
CA ILE A 98 -0.95 15.85 6.94
C ILE A 98 -1.42 16.07 8.38
N ILE A 99 -2.04 15.04 8.95
CA ILE A 99 -2.55 15.06 10.31
C ILE A 99 -1.79 14.02 11.15
N GLY A 100 -1.10 14.49 12.20
CA GLY A 100 -0.41 13.62 13.14
C GLY A 100 -1.38 12.94 14.09
N VAL A 101 -1.23 11.63 14.25
CA VAL A 101 -1.98 10.80 15.21
C VAL A 101 -0.99 10.19 16.19
N GLU A 102 -0.98 10.72 17.41
CA GLU A 102 -0.13 10.18 18.46
C GLU A 102 -0.79 8.96 19.12
N LEU A 103 -0.09 7.83 19.08
CA LEU A 103 -0.50 6.61 19.75
C LEU A 103 0.26 6.48 21.07
N VAL A 104 -0.46 6.54 22.17
CA VAL A 104 0.10 6.49 23.52
C VAL A 104 -0.24 5.18 24.22
N GLY A 105 0.68 4.72 25.10
CA GLY A 105 0.50 3.50 25.88
C GLY A 105 0.75 2.23 25.08
N GLN A 106 0.24 1.12 25.58
CA GLN A 106 0.46 -0.20 25.02
C GLN A 106 -0.85 -0.96 24.84
N ARG A 107 -0.88 -1.81 23.81
CA ARG A 107 -2.02 -2.69 23.55
C ARG A 107 -2.21 -3.67 24.71
N GLN A 108 -3.43 -3.74 25.22
CA GLN A 108 -3.79 -4.68 26.26
C GLN A 108 -3.92 -6.10 25.70
N ALA A 109 -3.70 -7.10 26.56
CA ALA A 109 -3.88 -8.50 26.19
C ALA A 109 -5.32 -8.77 25.71
N GLY A 110 -5.46 -9.48 24.61
CA GLY A 110 -6.76 -9.81 24.02
C GLY A 110 -7.29 -8.78 23.01
N ILE A 111 -6.68 -7.60 22.89
CA ILE A 111 -7.03 -6.61 21.88
C ILE A 111 -6.31 -6.94 20.56
N THR A 112 -7.06 -6.99 19.47
CA THR A 112 -6.52 -7.25 18.13
C THR A 112 -6.22 -5.94 17.39
N ALA A 113 -5.46 -6.04 16.27
CA ALA A 113 -5.26 -4.89 15.38
C ALA A 113 -6.59 -4.36 14.82
N THR A 114 -7.55 -5.26 14.58
CA THR A 114 -8.88 -4.90 14.08
C THR A 114 -9.67 -4.08 15.11
N ASP A 115 -9.58 -4.41 16.39
CA ASP A 115 -10.22 -3.61 17.45
C ASP A 115 -9.66 -2.19 17.49
N ILE A 116 -8.34 -2.07 17.37
CA ILE A 116 -7.66 -0.77 17.35
C ILE A 116 -8.12 0.05 16.14
N VAL A 117 -8.12 -0.53 14.95
CA VAL A 117 -8.47 0.20 13.73
C VAL A 117 -9.94 0.61 13.72
N LEU A 118 -10.84 -0.22 14.23
CA LEU A 118 -12.27 0.15 14.31
C LEU A 118 -12.50 1.32 15.27
N ALA A 119 -11.85 1.32 16.43
CA ALA A 119 -11.90 2.42 17.37
C ALA A 119 -11.29 3.70 16.79
N LEU A 120 -10.14 3.56 16.13
CA LEU A 120 -9.46 4.66 15.46
C LEU A 120 -10.31 5.27 14.34
N THR A 121 -10.90 4.44 13.48
CA THR A 121 -11.78 4.90 12.39
C THR A 121 -12.99 5.65 12.91
N GLU A 122 -13.61 5.16 14.00
CA GLU A 122 -14.72 5.88 14.65
C GLU A 122 -14.27 7.26 15.18
N PHE A 123 -13.11 7.32 15.82
CA PHE A 123 -12.53 8.57 16.32
C PHE A 123 -12.25 9.55 15.18
N LEU A 124 -11.52 9.11 14.15
CA LEU A 124 -11.16 9.95 13.01
C LEU A 124 -12.38 10.48 12.23
N ARG A 125 -13.45 9.70 12.14
CA ARG A 125 -14.71 10.18 11.55
C ARG A 125 -15.34 11.31 12.34
N LYS A 126 -15.27 11.28 13.66
CA LYS A 126 -15.74 12.37 14.53
C LYS A 126 -14.92 13.64 14.33
N GLU A 127 -13.60 13.49 14.13
CA GLU A 127 -12.67 14.60 13.86
C GLU A 127 -12.72 15.12 12.42
N ARG A 128 -13.46 14.49 11.53
CA ARG A 128 -13.67 14.90 10.13
C ARG A 128 -12.39 15.04 9.31
N VAL A 129 -11.45 14.15 9.47
CA VAL A 129 -10.14 14.17 8.80
C VAL A 129 -10.14 13.51 7.41
N VAL A 130 -11.28 13.21 6.85
CA VAL A 130 -11.40 12.57 5.53
C VAL A 130 -10.69 13.37 4.45
N GLY A 131 -9.83 12.70 3.70
CA GLY A 131 -9.04 13.31 2.63
C GLY A 131 -7.66 13.83 3.05
N ALA A 132 -7.30 13.68 4.33
CA ALA A 132 -5.95 13.93 4.82
C ALA A 132 -5.09 12.66 4.82
N TYR A 133 -3.77 12.83 4.80
CA TYR A 133 -2.83 11.77 5.17
C TYR A 133 -2.66 11.74 6.68
N LEU A 134 -2.63 10.53 7.23
CA LEU A 134 -2.42 10.32 8.65
C LEU A 134 -0.98 9.88 8.91
N GLU A 135 -0.29 10.59 9.76
CA GLU A 135 1.05 10.24 10.23
C GLU A 135 0.97 9.72 11.66
N PHE A 136 1.22 8.42 11.84
CA PHE A 136 1.18 7.77 13.14
C PHE A 136 2.54 7.82 13.82
N PHE A 137 2.56 8.24 15.07
CA PHE A 137 3.78 8.35 15.87
C PHE A 137 3.52 8.06 17.36
N GLY A 138 4.56 8.14 18.16
CA GLY A 138 4.51 7.91 19.61
C GLY A 138 4.83 6.47 20.02
N GLU A 139 4.96 6.24 21.32
CA GLU A 139 5.38 4.95 21.88
C GLU A 139 4.46 3.78 21.53
N GLY A 140 3.16 4.05 21.35
CA GLY A 140 2.20 3.06 20.92
C GLY A 140 2.47 2.59 19.48
N ALA A 141 2.86 3.50 18.58
CA ALA A 141 3.23 3.18 17.22
C ALA A 141 4.50 2.30 17.16
N ASP A 142 5.49 2.61 17.98
CA ASP A 142 6.75 1.86 18.03
C ASP A 142 6.55 0.41 18.49
N SER A 143 5.55 0.17 19.31
CA SER A 143 5.20 -1.17 19.81
C SER A 143 4.46 -2.06 18.81
N MET A 144 3.97 -1.50 17.69
CA MET A 144 3.16 -2.21 16.70
C MET A 144 4.02 -3.01 15.73
N SER A 145 3.60 -4.23 15.44
CA SER A 145 4.16 -5.04 14.36
C SER A 145 3.85 -4.44 12.99
N VAL A 146 4.60 -4.84 11.96
CA VAL A 146 4.31 -4.44 10.57
C VAL A 146 2.89 -4.87 10.15
N GLY A 147 2.42 -6.04 10.60
CA GLY A 147 1.06 -6.51 10.34
C GLY A 147 -0.03 -5.63 10.98
N ASP A 148 0.19 -5.17 12.21
CA ASP A 148 -0.72 -4.23 12.87
C ASP A 148 -0.78 -2.88 12.12
N ARG A 149 0.38 -2.34 11.75
CA ARG A 149 0.48 -1.10 10.95
C ARG A 149 -0.19 -1.24 9.59
N ALA A 150 0.02 -2.36 8.89
CA ALA A 150 -0.62 -2.64 7.61
C ALA A 150 -2.15 -2.71 7.73
N THR A 151 -2.66 -3.29 8.81
CA THR A 151 -4.11 -3.33 9.08
C THR A 151 -4.66 -1.92 9.29
N ILE A 152 -3.96 -1.08 10.05
CA ILE A 152 -4.36 0.31 10.29
C ILE A 152 -4.34 1.08 8.98
N SER A 153 -3.23 1.09 8.25
CA SER A 153 -3.09 1.86 7.02
C SER A 153 -4.08 1.48 5.92
N ASN A 154 -4.53 0.22 5.91
CA ASN A 154 -5.51 -0.23 4.90
C ASN A 154 -6.98 0.09 5.28
N MET A 155 -7.29 0.21 6.54
CA MET A 155 -8.68 0.33 7.02
C MET A 155 -9.04 1.74 7.50
N THR A 156 -8.07 2.62 7.67
CA THR A 156 -8.30 4.05 7.98
C THR A 156 -8.40 4.88 6.73
#